data_c975a0dd98594f50fb7bb247f53f3b97
#
_entry.id   c975a0dd98594f50fb7bb247f53f3b97
#
_cell.length_a   1.000
_cell.length_b   1.000
_cell.length_c   1.000
_cell.angle_alpha   90.00
_cell.angle_beta   90.00
_cell.angle_gamma   90.00
#
_symmetry.space_group_name_H-M   'P 1'
#
loop_
_entity.id
_entity.type
_entity.pdbx_description
1 polymer ?
#
loop_
_entity_poly.entity_id
_entity_poly.type
_entity_poly.pdbx_seq_one_letter_code
_entity_poly.pdbx_strand_id
1 'polypeptide(L)'
;MILIDPSNYPYCASAQSYVAGVLDGSILACEWIRLACERHQRDLARLEQPDWLYTYDFDLAEKAARFASRFPHVKGRWAAKHELFRPEPWQCFWYCSIFGWVSKETGKRRFRKARGYIPRKNGKS
;
A
#
# COMPACT_ATOMS: atom_id res chain seq x y z
N MET A 1 -0.61 -15.56 9.38
CA MET A 1 -1.24 -14.46 8.63
C MET A 1 -1.63 -13.35 9.59
N ILE A 2 -1.31 -12.12 9.26
CA ILE A 2 -1.70 -10.97 10.07
C ILE A 2 -3.13 -10.57 9.73
N LEU A 3 -3.99 -10.50 10.75
CA LEU A 3 -5.36 -10.05 10.58
C LEU A 3 -5.40 -8.53 10.73
N ILE A 4 -5.94 -7.86 9.73
CA ILE A 4 -6.09 -6.41 9.73
C ILE A 4 -7.56 -6.08 9.93
N ASP A 5 -7.86 -5.29 10.97
CA ASP A 5 -9.23 -4.86 11.26
C ASP A 5 -9.66 -3.80 10.25
N PRO A 6 -10.63 -4.10 9.35
CA PRO A 6 -11.06 -3.13 8.34
C PRO A 6 -11.75 -1.90 8.94
N SER A 7 -12.29 -1.99 10.16
CA SER A 7 -12.91 -0.83 10.78
C SER A 7 -11.89 0.22 11.20
N ASN A 8 -10.70 -0.19 11.61
CA ASN A 8 -9.63 0.72 12.04
C ASN A 8 -8.66 1.05 10.91
N TYR A 9 -8.42 0.08 10.02
CA TYR A 9 -7.41 0.19 8.96
C TYR A 9 -7.99 -0.21 7.60
N PRO A 10 -8.98 0.57 7.06
CA PRO A 10 -9.61 0.18 5.80
C PRO A 10 -8.66 0.17 4.60
N TYR A 11 -7.69 1.09 4.56
CA TYR A 11 -6.73 1.12 3.44
C TYR A 11 -5.67 0.03 3.56
N CYS A 12 -5.24 -0.28 4.78
CA CYS A 12 -4.34 -1.42 5.00
C CYS A 12 -5.05 -2.74 4.66
N ALA A 13 -6.33 -2.87 5.00
CA ALA A 13 -7.13 -4.04 4.65
C ALA A 13 -7.27 -4.17 3.13
N SER A 14 -7.50 -3.06 2.43
CA SER A 14 -7.57 -3.05 0.97
C SER A 14 -6.24 -3.49 0.34
N ALA A 15 -5.13 -2.97 0.87
CA ALA A 15 -3.78 -3.35 0.42
C ALA A 15 -3.53 -4.85 0.63
N GLN A 16 -3.92 -5.38 1.78
CA GLN A 16 -3.74 -6.80 2.08
C GLN A 16 -4.60 -7.69 1.17
N SER A 17 -5.83 -7.26 0.88
CA SER A 17 -6.69 -7.97 -0.06
C SER A 17 -6.07 -7.99 -1.47
N TYR A 18 -5.45 -6.90 -1.87
CA TYR A 18 -4.77 -6.83 -3.16
C TYR A 18 -3.60 -7.82 -3.21
N VAL A 19 -2.78 -7.85 -2.16
CA VAL A 19 -1.64 -8.78 -2.07
C VAL A 19 -2.14 -10.22 -2.16
N ALA A 20 -3.17 -10.56 -1.39
CA ALA A 20 -3.74 -11.91 -1.40
C ALA A 20 -4.28 -12.27 -2.79
N GLY A 21 -4.97 -11.35 -3.45
CA GLY A 21 -5.53 -11.55 -4.79
C GLY A 21 -4.47 -11.76 -5.86
N VAL A 22 -3.36 -11.02 -5.78
CA VAL A 22 -2.24 -11.18 -6.71
C VAL A 22 -1.57 -12.54 -6.49
N LEU A 23 -1.36 -12.95 -5.24
CA LEU A 23 -0.68 -14.20 -4.93
C LEU A 23 -1.51 -15.43 -5.23
N ASP A 24 -2.84 -15.36 -5.10
CA ASP A 24 -3.72 -16.49 -5.41
C ASP A 24 -4.14 -16.54 -6.89
N GLY A 25 -3.78 -15.51 -7.67
CA GLY A 25 -4.06 -15.46 -9.10
C GLY A 25 -5.40 -14.84 -9.46
N SER A 26 -6.23 -14.43 -8.51
CA SER A 26 -7.53 -13.81 -8.81
C SER A 26 -7.39 -12.39 -9.35
N ILE A 27 -6.27 -11.71 -9.06
CA ILE A 27 -5.95 -10.40 -9.63
C ILE A 27 -4.78 -10.58 -10.59
N LEU A 28 -5.01 -10.19 -11.85
CA LEU A 28 -3.96 -10.24 -12.87
C LEU A 28 -2.92 -9.16 -12.60
N ALA A 29 -1.65 -9.57 -12.52
CA ALA A 29 -0.56 -8.65 -12.27
C ALA A 29 0.70 -9.13 -12.97
N CYS A 30 1.59 -8.20 -13.32
CA CYS A 30 2.86 -8.54 -13.93
C CYS A 30 3.80 -9.19 -12.91
N GLU A 31 4.89 -9.78 -13.43
CA GLU A 31 5.88 -10.47 -12.60
C GLU A 31 6.44 -9.58 -11.50
N TRP A 32 6.76 -8.33 -11.82
CA TRP A 32 7.37 -7.40 -10.85
C TRP A 32 6.43 -7.09 -9.68
N ILE A 33 5.14 -6.95 -9.95
CA ILE A 33 4.15 -6.74 -8.90
C ILE A 33 3.98 -7.99 -8.05
N ARG A 34 3.95 -9.15 -8.69
CA ARG A 34 3.89 -10.43 -7.98
C ARG A 34 5.08 -10.58 -7.03
N LEU A 35 6.28 -10.27 -7.50
CA LEU A 35 7.49 -10.33 -6.67
C LEU A 35 7.43 -9.35 -5.50
N ALA A 36 6.88 -8.15 -5.73
CA ALA A 36 6.70 -7.17 -4.66
C ALA A 36 5.72 -7.67 -3.60
N CYS A 37 4.62 -8.31 -4.02
CA CYS A 37 3.65 -8.89 -3.10
C CYS A 37 4.25 -10.06 -2.32
N GLU A 38 5.03 -10.93 -2.97
CA GLU A 38 5.71 -12.03 -2.32
C GLU A 38 6.70 -11.52 -1.26
N ARG A 39 7.47 -10.49 -1.60
CA ARG A 39 8.39 -9.86 -0.65
C ARG A 39 7.64 -9.30 0.54
N HIS A 40 6.56 -8.57 0.29
CA HIS A 40 5.74 -7.98 1.35
C HIS A 40 5.22 -9.05 2.31
N GLN A 41 4.67 -10.13 1.77
CA GLN A 41 4.13 -11.21 2.58
C GLN A 41 5.22 -11.93 3.39
N ARG A 42 6.37 -12.17 2.76
CA ARG A 42 7.52 -12.78 3.44
C ARG A 42 8.03 -11.88 4.58
N ASP A 43 8.09 -10.57 4.33
CA ASP A 43 8.58 -9.62 5.33
C ASP A 43 7.60 -9.48 6.50
N LEU A 44 6.29 -9.56 6.23
CA LEU A 44 5.29 -9.59 7.30
C LEU A 44 5.47 -10.82 8.21
N ALA A 45 5.85 -11.96 7.64
CA ALA A 45 6.11 -13.17 8.40
C ALA A 45 7.34 -13.06 9.31
N ARG A 46 8.21 -12.09 9.07
CA ARG A 46 9.44 -11.86 9.84
C ARG A 46 9.30 -10.83 10.96
N LEU A 47 8.12 -10.24 11.13
CA LEU A 47 7.95 -9.12 12.06
C LEU A 47 8.38 -9.44 13.49
N GLU A 48 8.17 -10.66 13.94
CA GLU A 48 8.47 -11.07 15.32
C GLU A 48 9.90 -11.59 15.50
N GLN A 49 10.66 -11.71 14.41
CA GLN A 49 12.04 -12.18 14.50
C GLN A 49 12.94 -11.10 15.09
N PRO A 50 13.72 -11.38 16.16
CA PRO A 50 14.53 -10.35 16.83
C PRO A 50 15.61 -9.74 15.95
N ASP A 51 16.14 -10.51 14.99
CA ASP A 51 17.19 -10.06 14.08
C ASP A 51 16.66 -9.31 12.85
N TRP A 52 15.34 -9.26 12.67
CA TRP A 52 14.74 -8.52 11.55
C TRP A 52 14.71 -7.03 11.89
N LEU A 53 15.32 -6.23 11.02
CA LEU A 53 15.58 -4.81 11.29
C LEU A 53 14.37 -3.89 11.10
N TYR A 54 13.30 -4.39 10.47
CA TYR A 54 12.16 -3.55 10.08
C TYR A 54 10.87 -4.02 10.74
N THR A 55 9.95 -3.08 10.88
CA THR A 55 8.59 -3.37 11.33
C THR A 55 7.60 -2.67 10.41
N TYR A 56 6.36 -3.17 10.40
CA TYR A 56 5.29 -2.58 9.62
C TYR A 56 4.37 -1.79 10.55
N ASP A 57 4.38 -0.48 10.40
CA ASP A 57 3.57 0.41 11.23
C ASP A 57 2.24 0.67 10.50
N PHE A 58 1.18 0.01 10.97
CA PHE A 58 -0.14 0.12 10.37
C PHE A 58 -0.70 1.53 10.46
N ASP A 59 -0.40 2.27 11.52
CA ASP A 59 -0.87 3.64 11.70
C ASP A 59 -0.25 4.57 10.66
N LEU A 60 1.04 4.45 10.40
CA LEU A 60 1.72 5.25 9.38
C LEU A 60 1.23 4.89 7.98
N ALA A 61 1.04 3.60 7.70
CA ALA A 61 0.55 3.14 6.41
C ALA A 61 -0.86 3.67 6.15
N GLU A 62 -1.75 3.51 7.12
CA GLU A 62 -3.14 3.96 7.02
C GLU A 62 -3.21 5.48 6.87
N LYS A 63 -2.39 6.21 7.62
CA LYS A 63 -2.32 7.66 7.57
C LYS A 63 -1.91 8.17 6.19
N ALA A 64 -0.94 7.53 5.55
CA ALA A 64 -0.50 7.92 4.21
C ALA A 64 -1.61 7.79 3.18
N ALA A 65 -2.30 6.65 3.17
CA ALA A 65 -3.40 6.41 2.25
C ALA A 65 -4.58 7.34 2.53
N ARG A 66 -4.89 7.55 3.80
CA ARG A 66 -5.97 8.46 4.22
C ARG A 66 -5.67 9.90 3.80
N PHE A 67 -4.43 10.33 3.94
CA PHE A 67 -4.01 11.66 3.51
C PHE A 67 -4.25 11.84 2.00
N ALA A 68 -3.85 10.86 1.19
CA ALA A 68 -4.08 10.91 -0.26
C ALA A 68 -5.57 10.98 -0.59
N SER A 69 -6.43 10.28 0.16
CA SER A 69 -7.86 10.24 -0.09
C SER A 69 -8.59 11.56 0.20
N ARG A 70 -7.93 12.49 0.88
CA ARG A 70 -8.53 13.79 1.23
C ARG A 70 -8.42 14.84 0.14
N PHE A 71 -7.66 14.55 -0.92
CA PHE A 71 -7.52 15.50 -2.02
C PHE A 71 -8.62 15.30 -3.06
N PRO A 72 -9.26 16.38 -3.55
CA PRO A 72 -10.23 16.27 -4.61
C PRO A 72 -9.54 16.04 -5.94
N HIS A 73 -10.26 15.44 -6.88
CA HIS A 73 -9.78 15.35 -8.26
C HIS A 73 -9.75 16.75 -8.86
N VAL A 74 -8.67 17.07 -9.58
CA VAL A 74 -8.48 18.38 -10.19
C VAL A 74 -8.71 18.39 -11.71
N LYS A 75 -8.88 17.22 -12.32
CA LYS A 75 -9.10 17.05 -13.75
C LYS A 75 -10.16 16.01 -14.04
N GLY A 76 -10.82 16.13 -15.18
CA GLY A 76 -11.80 15.18 -15.66
C GLY A 76 -13.18 15.36 -14.99
N ARG A 77 -14.07 14.39 -15.25
CA ARG A 77 -15.44 14.45 -14.75
C ARG A 77 -15.53 14.43 -13.22
N TRP A 78 -14.56 13.80 -12.56
CA TRP A 78 -14.53 13.73 -11.10
C TRP A 78 -14.27 15.10 -10.48
N ALA A 79 -13.44 15.93 -11.13
CA ALA A 79 -13.18 17.29 -10.67
C ALA A 79 -14.43 18.15 -10.73
N ALA A 80 -15.25 17.99 -11.77
CA ALA A 80 -16.51 18.74 -11.93
C ALA A 80 -17.51 18.42 -10.84
N LYS A 81 -17.46 17.22 -10.27
CA LYS A 81 -18.33 16.78 -9.18
C LYS A 81 -17.72 17.04 -7.79
N HIS A 82 -16.53 17.60 -7.71
CA HIS A 82 -15.80 17.83 -6.46
C HIS A 82 -15.60 16.54 -5.64
N GLU A 83 -15.48 15.40 -6.31
CA GLU A 83 -15.27 14.13 -5.62
C GLU A 83 -13.81 14.01 -5.14
N LEU A 84 -13.65 13.42 -3.94
CA LEU A 84 -12.33 13.16 -3.37
C LEU A 84 -11.70 11.95 -4.05
N PHE A 85 -10.36 11.93 -4.07
CA PHE A 85 -9.60 10.79 -4.57
C PHE A 85 -9.87 9.55 -3.70
N ARG A 86 -10.18 8.43 -4.36
CA ARG A 86 -10.39 7.14 -3.70
C ARG A 86 -9.32 6.18 -4.18
N PRO A 87 -8.32 5.86 -3.32
CA PRO A 87 -7.26 4.96 -3.73
C PRO A 87 -7.79 3.58 -4.13
N GLU A 88 -7.36 3.12 -5.29
CA GLU A 88 -7.61 1.75 -5.72
C GLU A 88 -6.80 0.77 -4.87
N PRO A 89 -7.17 -0.52 -4.79
CA PRO A 89 -6.42 -1.49 -3.98
C PRO A 89 -4.93 -1.54 -4.28
N TRP A 90 -4.52 -1.45 -5.55
CA TRP A 90 -3.11 -1.44 -5.91
C TRP A 90 -2.40 -0.17 -5.42
N GLN A 91 -3.11 0.96 -5.41
CA GLN A 91 -2.59 2.22 -4.88
C GLN A 91 -2.45 2.14 -3.35
N CYS A 92 -3.43 1.53 -2.67
CA CYS A 92 -3.35 1.29 -1.24
C CYS A 92 -2.13 0.43 -0.88
N PHE A 93 -1.88 -0.62 -1.64
CA PHE A 93 -0.69 -1.45 -1.45
C PHE A 93 0.59 -0.62 -1.60
N TRP A 94 0.64 0.24 -2.61
CA TRP A 94 1.80 1.09 -2.85
C TRP A 94 2.04 2.06 -1.70
N TYR A 95 1.01 2.83 -1.30
CA TYR A 95 1.14 3.78 -0.18
C TYR A 95 1.51 3.08 1.12
N CYS A 96 0.82 2.00 1.43
CA CYS A 96 1.04 1.28 2.68
C CYS A 96 2.44 0.64 2.73
N SER A 97 2.94 0.13 1.61
CA SER A 97 4.27 -0.46 1.56
C SER A 97 5.37 0.58 1.72
N ILE A 98 5.23 1.74 1.06
CA ILE A 98 6.26 2.78 1.12
C ILE A 98 6.32 3.42 2.51
N PHE A 99 5.19 3.69 3.11
CA PHE A 99 5.11 4.46 4.36
C PHE A 99 4.97 3.61 5.61
N GLY A 100 4.59 2.36 5.47
CA GLY A 100 4.39 1.47 6.61
C GLY A 100 5.65 0.78 7.10
N TRP A 101 6.59 0.47 6.21
CA TRP A 101 7.83 -0.21 6.59
C TRP A 101 8.84 0.78 7.17
N VAL A 102 9.19 0.60 8.43
CA VAL A 102 10.12 1.47 9.14
C VAL A 102 11.16 0.65 9.91
N SER A 103 12.30 1.28 10.21
CA SER A 103 13.33 0.66 11.03
C SER A 103 12.85 0.53 12.48
N LYS A 104 13.04 -0.64 13.08
CA LYS A 104 12.73 -0.85 14.50
C LYS A 104 13.56 0.05 15.42
N GLU A 105 14.77 0.36 14.99
CA GLU A 105 15.72 1.12 15.80
C GLU A 105 15.52 2.62 15.65
N THR A 106 15.40 3.13 14.42
CA THR A 106 15.37 4.56 14.15
C THR A 106 14.00 5.13 13.86
N GLY A 107 13.02 4.28 13.51
CA GLY A 107 11.70 4.71 13.08
C GLY A 107 11.66 5.32 11.69
N LYS A 108 12.78 5.38 10.99
CA LYS A 108 12.85 5.96 9.64
C LYS A 108 12.35 4.96 8.60
N ARG A 109 11.83 5.49 7.49
CA ARG A 109 11.30 4.65 6.41
C ARG A 109 12.35 3.73 5.83
N ARG A 110 11.94 2.48 5.58
CA ARG A 110 12.77 1.49 4.88
C ARG A 110 12.96 1.87 3.42
N PHE A 111 11.86 2.24 2.75
CA PHE A 111 11.89 2.58 1.32
C PHE A 111 11.96 4.10 1.17
N ARG A 112 13.08 4.60 0.70
CA ARG A 112 13.29 6.03 0.49
C ARG A 112 12.93 6.47 -0.91
N LYS A 113 12.88 5.51 -1.86
CA LYS A 113 12.53 5.76 -3.25
C LYS A 113 11.57 4.69 -3.71
N ALA A 114 10.60 5.09 -4.51
CA ALA A 114 9.67 4.17 -5.15
C ALA A 114 9.50 4.58 -6.59
N ARG A 115 9.46 3.59 -7.50
CA ARG A 115 9.25 3.84 -8.92
C ARG A 115 8.04 3.05 -9.39
N GLY A 116 7.10 3.74 -10.02
CA GLY A 116 5.91 3.13 -10.59
C GLY A 116 5.96 3.18 -12.10
N TYR A 117 5.95 2.03 -12.74
CA TYR A 117 5.85 1.91 -14.20
C TYR A 117 4.39 1.64 -14.53
N ILE A 118 3.63 2.72 -14.70
CA ILE A 118 2.17 2.66 -14.82
C ILE A 118 1.78 3.29 -16.16
N PRO A 119 0.90 2.64 -16.95
CA PRO A 119 0.43 3.21 -18.19
C PRO A 119 -0.22 4.57 -17.99
N ARG A 120 -0.15 5.42 -19.01
CA ARG A 120 -0.77 6.75 -18.99
C ARG A 120 -2.27 6.62 -18.69
N LYS A 121 -2.81 7.54 -17.91
CA LYS A 121 -4.23 7.63 -17.52
C LYS A 121 -4.72 6.52 -16.56
N ASN A 122 -3.81 5.87 -15.86
CA ASN A 122 -4.17 4.84 -14.88
C ASN A 122 -4.10 5.35 -13.43
N GLY A 123 -4.40 6.64 -13.22
CA GLY A 123 -4.44 7.20 -11.88
C GLY A 123 -3.09 7.47 -11.24
N LYS A 124 -2.05 7.64 -12.05
CA LYS A 124 -0.69 7.85 -11.56
C LYS A 124 -0.45 9.25 -11.00
N SER A 125 -1.13 10.23 -11.50
CA SER A 125 -0.93 11.63 -11.12
C SER A 125 -2.05 12.20 -10.25
#